data_47809de1f694dd984467aff464819f10
#
_entry.id   47809de1f694dd984467aff464819f10
#
_cell.length_a   1.000
_cell.length_b   1.000
_cell.length_c   1.000
_cell.angle_alpha   90.00
_cell.angle_beta   90.00
_cell.angle_gamma   90.00
#
_symmetry.space_group_name_H-M   'P 1'
#
loop_
_entity.id
_entity.type
_entity.pdbx_description
1 polymer ?
#
loop_
_entity_poly.entity_id
_entity_poly.type
_entity_poly.pdbx_seq_one_letter_code
_entity_poly.pdbx_strand_id
1 'polypeptide(L)'
;MLLLNGDKGNTFFNITLKQKSYICPMTIRHFILSLTLCLSFCGRVEAQMPERHSIDSDIAALRNNWMPAFDYSYDDYLQYAPAGVMLGLKIGGYEGRSEWGRMLVSDAFSAAIMAGTVNGLKYSIARMRPDGSRRNSFPSGHTATAFLTATMLHKEYGWKDPWLSIGGYTAAAVTGLSRILNNRHWLTDVIAGAGIGIGSVHLGYYLTDRIFGDRQLSSGYYRSESFYDPTKKHYTAELVFGQRFILGADAYTASGELPMRGGMAGVSADIPLAPGKGLTGRASASSLTYSSSEVTTLYSVMGGGFYNFNFAKVMELQLKAMIGYASENSSSGVCLGAGAGLNIIIADNFKVKFFTELESASLNRNLPWLNTLITGFGTGWFW
;
A
#
# COMPACT_ATOMS: atom_id res chain seq x y z
N MET A 1 -27.38 -30.27 65.55
CA MET A 1 -26.33 -30.79 66.43
C MET A 1 -25.02 -30.74 65.68
N LEU A 2 -24.14 -29.89 66.16
CA LEU A 2 -22.80 -29.68 65.59
C LEU A 2 -21.99 -30.95 65.43
N LEU A 3 -21.14 -31.01 64.42
CA LEU A 3 -19.70 -31.25 64.60
C LEU A 3 -18.96 -30.79 63.36
N LEU A 4 -18.12 -29.77 63.59
CA LEU A 4 -17.03 -29.33 62.72
C LEU A 4 -15.94 -30.43 62.68
N ASN A 5 -15.35 -30.65 61.48
CA ASN A 5 -13.93 -30.92 61.40
C ASN A 5 -13.39 -30.40 60.10
N GLY A 6 -12.40 -29.53 60.20
CA GLY A 6 -11.70 -28.92 59.07
C GLY A 6 -10.66 -29.89 58.51
N ASP A 7 -10.41 -29.73 57.23
CA ASP A 7 -9.07 -29.99 56.73
C ASP A 7 -8.77 -29.02 55.57
N LYS A 8 -7.56 -28.47 55.66
CA LYS A 8 -6.99 -27.50 54.70
C LYS A 8 -6.46 -28.28 53.49
N GLY A 9 -7.01 -28.05 52.36
CA GLY A 9 -6.46 -28.55 51.11
C GLY A 9 -6.66 -27.53 49.98
N ASN A 10 -5.59 -26.89 49.59
CA ASN A 10 -5.50 -26.03 48.40
C ASN A 10 -6.07 -26.72 47.19
N THR A 11 -7.24 -26.34 46.73
CA THR A 11 -7.73 -26.67 45.40
C THR A 11 -7.41 -25.49 44.45
N PHE A 12 -6.29 -25.61 43.80
CA PHE A 12 -6.03 -24.83 42.55
C PHE A 12 -7.09 -25.26 41.53
N PHE A 13 -8.03 -24.36 41.27
CA PHE A 13 -8.92 -24.46 40.10
C PHE A 13 -8.08 -24.27 38.85
N ASN A 14 -7.64 -25.37 38.24
CA ASN A 14 -7.16 -25.40 36.87
C ASN A 14 -8.35 -25.17 35.94
N ILE A 15 -8.65 -23.91 35.63
CA ILE A 15 -9.52 -23.55 34.53
C ILE A 15 -8.70 -23.78 33.26
N THR A 16 -8.76 -24.98 32.73
CA THR A 16 -8.30 -25.26 31.38
C THR A 16 -9.29 -24.60 30.41
N LEU A 17 -9.07 -23.33 30.13
CA LEU A 17 -9.73 -22.68 28.99
C LEU A 17 -9.29 -23.41 27.73
N LYS A 18 -10.10 -24.34 27.26
CA LYS A 18 -10.06 -24.84 25.90
C LYS A 18 -10.34 -23.65 24.98
N GLN A 19 -9.30 -22.90 24.65
CA GLN A 19 -9.35 -21.84 23.69
C GLN A 19 -9.60 -22.47 22.30
N LYS A 20 -10.87 -22.51 21.91
CA LYS A 20 -11.24 -22.79 20.51
C LYS A 20 -10.61 -21.67 19.69
N SER A 21 -9.55 -22.02 18.97
CA SER A 21 -8.99 -21.14 17.93
C SER A 21 -10.07 -20.92 16.86
N TYR A 22 -10.81 -19.85 17.02
CA TYR A 22 -11.61 -19.29 15.92
C TYR A 22 -10.62 -18.68 14.93
N ILE A 23 -10.06 -19.50 14.04
CA ILE A 23 -9.44 -19.02 12.81
C ILE A 23 -10.57 -18.33 12.06
N CYS A 24 -10.51 -17.01 12.03
CA CYS A 24 -11.50 -16.18 11.37
C CYS A 24 -11.60 -16.62 9.90
N PRO A 25 -12.73 -17.19 9.42
CA PRO A 25 -12.88 -17.60 8.03
C PRO A 25 -12.88 -16.41 7.06
N MET A 26 -12.75 -15.21 7.60
CA MET A 26 -12.74 -13.94 6.89
C MET A 26 -11.47 -13.73 6.03
N THR A 27 -10.32 -14.32 6.40
CA THR A 27 -9.05 -14.09 5.68
C THR A 27 -9.05 -14.68 4.26
N ILE A 28 -9.62 -15.85 4.06
CA ILE A 28 -9.72 -16.47 2.72
C ILE A 28 -10.77 -15.74 1.87
N ARG A 29 -11.92 -15.38 2.45
CA ARG A 29 -12.95 -14.60 1.74
C ARG A 29 -12.45 -13.23 1.30
N HIS A 30 -11.65 -12.54 2.12
CA HIS A 30 -11.10 -11.23 1.76
C HIS A 30 -9.98 -11.33 0.74
N PHE A 31 -9.15 -12.38 0.80
CA PHE A 31 -8.15 -12.66 -0.23
C PHE A 31 -8.81 -13.00 -1.58
N ILE A 32 -9.84 -13.85 -1.58
CA ILE A 32 -10.62 -14.16 -2.77
C ILE A 32 -11.36 -12.91 -3.27
N LEU A 33 -11.91 -12.07 -2.38
CA LEU A 33 -12.60 -10.84 -2.75
C LEU A 33 -11.63 -9.79 -3.31
N SER A 34 -10.43 -9.63 -2.73
CA SER A 34 -9.41 -8.73 -3.27
C SER A 34 -8.80 -9.26 -4.56
N LEU A 35 -8.60 -10.57 -4.68
CA LEU A 35 -8.16 -11.21 -5.92
C LEU A 35 -9.25 -11.13 -7.00
N THR A 36 -10.54 -11.32 -6.64
CA THR A 36 -11.68 -11.15 -7.57
C THR A 36 -11.90 -9.68 -7.93
N LEU A 37 -11.70 -8.73 -7.00
CA LEU A 37 -11.69 -7.30 -7.32
C LEU A 37 -10.52 -6.94 -8.24
N CYS A 38 -9.31 -7.42 -7.98
CA CYS A 38 -8.17 -7.24 -8.88
C CYS A 38 -8.42 -7.90 -10.24
N LEU A 39 -8.97 -9.10 -10.28
CA LEU A 39 -9.28 -9.80 -11.52
C LEU A 39 -10.49 -9.19 -12.27
N SER A 40 -11.49 -8.66 -11.57
CA SER A 40 -12.59 -7.94 -12.22
C SER A 40 -12.19 -6.54 -12.71
N PHE A 41 -11.21 -5.90 -12.09
CA PHE A 41 -10.55 -4.71 -12.63
C PHE A 41 -9.66 -5.04 -13.84
N CYS A 42 -9.05 -6.22 -13.86
CA CYS A 42 -8.24 -6.71 -15.00
C CYS A 42 -9.09 -7.26 -16.17
N GLY A 43 -10.37 -7.53 -15.97
CA GLY A 43 -11.24 -8.27 -16.91
C GLY A 43 -11.61 -7.55 -18.22
N ARG A 44 -11.06 -6.36 -18.50
CA ARG A 44 -11.14 -5.67 -19.79
C ARG A 44 -9.92 -4.77 -20.04
N VAL A 45 -8.74 -5.32 -19.96
CA VAL A 45 -7.57 -4.63 -20.51
C VAL A 45 -7.40 -5.14 -21.95
N GLU A 46 -8.07 -4.50 -22.89
CA GLU A 46 -7.74 -4.65 -24.29
C GLU A 46 -6.27 -4.28 -24.49
N ALA A 47 -5.52 -5.17 -25.12
CA ALA A 47 -4.08 -5.06 -25.34
C ALA A 47 -3.70 -3.97 -26.38
N GLN A 48 -4.50 -2.94 -26.55
CA GLN A 48 -4.21 -1.80 -27.39
C GLN A 48 -3.57 -0.69 -26.54
N MET A 49 -2.52 -0.07 -27.07
CA MET A 49 -1.97 1.16 -26.52
C MET A 49 -3.13 2.11 -26.21
N PRO A 50 -3.29 2.60 -24.99
CA PRO A 50 -4.43 3.43 -24.68
C PRO A 50 -4.26 4.81 -25.35
N GLU A 51 -4.91 5.03 -26.45
CA GLU A 51 -5.30 6.38 -26.93
C GLU A 51 -6.32 7.02 -25.96
N ARG A 52 -6.76 6.27 -24.95
CA ARG A 52 -7.64 6.75 -23.90
C ARG A 52 -6.84 7.05 -22.63
N HIS A 53 -6.88 8.28 -22.22
CA HIS A 53 -6.35 8.75 -20.96
C HIS A 53 -6.75 7.82 -19.79
N SER A 54 -5.77 7.22 -19.17
CA SER A 54 -5.90 6.36 -18.00
C SER A 54 -4.95 6.87 -16.92
N ILE A 55 -5.14 6.45 -15.67
CA ILE A 55 -4.20 6.79 -14.59
C ILE A 55 -2.77 6.38 -14.95
N ASP A 56 -2.61 5.28 -15.69
CA ASP A 56 -1.30 4.80 -16.14
C ASP A 56 -0.66 5.76 -17.14
N SER A 57 -1.43 6.25 -18.14
CA SER A 57 -0.91 7.22 -19.11
C SER A 57 -0.61 8.57 -18.47
N ASP A 58 -1.41 8.99 -17.49
CA ASP A 58 -1.22 10.26 -16.80
C ASP A 58 0.03 10.24 -15.90
N ILE A 59 0.27 9.15 -15.18
CA ILE A 59 1.49 8.96 -14.39
C ILE A 59 2.73 8.81 -15.29
N ALA A 60 2.61 8.14 -16.45
CA ALA A 60 3.69 8.07 -17.42
C ALA A 60 4.02 9.46 -18.01
N ALA A 61 3.01 10.28 -18.30
CA ALA A 61 3.20 11.67 -18.74
C ALA A 61 3.90 12.51 -17.66
N LEU A 62 3.46 12.42 -16.41
CA LEU A 62 4.12 13.06 -15.27
C LEU A 62 5.60 12.65 -15.16
N ARG A 63 5.88 11.36 -15.25
CA ARG A 63 7.26 10.82 -15.26
C ARG A 63 8.09 11.42 -16.40
N ASN A 64 7.55 11.43 -17.61
CA ASN A 64 8.27 11.91 -18.79
C ASN A 64 8.61 13.42 -18.68
N ASN A 65 7.75 14.20 -18.06
CA ASN A 65 8.01 15.61 -17.82
C ASN A 65 9.00 15.85 -16.68
N TRP A 66 8.92 15.05 -15.61
CA TRP A 66 9.68 15.29 -14.39
C TRP A 66 11.07 14.65 -14.40
N MET A 67 11.17 13.40 -14.88
CA MET A 67 12.42 12.61 -14.87
C MET A 67 12.62 11.84 -16.20
N PRO A 68 12.73 12.52 -17.36
CA PRO A 68 12.81 11.83 -18.65
C PRO A 68 14.05 10.95 -18.80
N ALA A 69 15.15 11.32 -18.16
CA ALA A 69 16.45 10.64 -18.26
C ALA A 69 16.70 9.60 -17.16
N PHE A 70 15.68 9.26 -16.32
CA PHE A 70 15.87 8.29 -15.26
C PHE A 70 16.03 6.87 -15.86
N ASP A 71 17.20 6.27 -15.69
CA ASP A 71 17.51 4.88 -16.08
C ASP A 71 18.58 4.31 -15.15
N TYR A 72 18.13 3.64 -14.09
CA TYR A 72 18.99 3.05 -13.06
C TYR A 72 18.59 1.61 -12.78
N SER A 73 19.58 0.75 -12.52
CA SER A 73 19.39 -0.68 -12.30
C SER A 73 19.53 -1.13 -10.83
N TYR A 74 19.55 -0.20 -9.86
CA TYR A 74 19.69 -0.56 -8.45
C TYR A 74 18.52 -1.40 -7.93
N ASP A 75 17.36 -1.30 -8.54
CA ASP A 75 16.16 -2.06 -8.22
C ASP A 75 16.29 -3.56 -8.53
N ASP A 76 17.22 -3.95 -9.41
CA ASP A 76 17.55 -5.36 -9.66
C ASP A 76 18.14 -6.04 -8.42
N TYR A 77 18.82 -5.29 -7.56
CA TYR A 77 19.40 -5.76 -6.29
C TYR A 77 18.52 -5.44 -5.09
N LEU A 78 17.93 -4.24 -5.05
CA LEU A 78 17.16 -3.74 -3.92
C LEU A 78 15.95 -4.64 -3.61
N GLN A 79 15.35 -5.27 -4.62
CA GLN A 79 14.23 -6.21 -4.46
C GLN A 79 14.57 -7.42 -3.56
N TYR A 80 15.85 -7.77 -3.39
CA TYR A 80 16.32 -8.88 -2.56
C TYR A 80 16.88 -8.42 -1.21
N ALA A 81 17.07 -7.12 -1.01
CA ALA A 81 17.67 -6.59 0.22
C ALA A 81 16.93 -7.04 1.49
N PRO A 82 15.58 -7.03 1.57
CA PRO A 82 14.87 -7.50 2.76
C PRO A 82 15.13 -8.98 3.07
N ALA A 83 15.24 -9.84 2.04
CA ALA A 83 15.59 -11.25 2.23
C ALA A 83 17.03 -11.41 2.73
N GLY A 84 17.96 -10.61 2.20
CA GLY A 84 19.34 -10.58 2.69
C GLY A 84 19.42 -10.20 4.17
N VAL A 85 18.68 -9.18 4.59
CA VAL A 85 18.58 -8.78 6.01
C VAL A 85 17.98 -9.91 6.85
N MET A 86 16.88 -10.54 6.38
CA MET A 86 16.23 -11.65 7.07
C MET A 86 17.19 -12.83 7.31
N LEU A 87 17.93 -13.23 6.27
CA LEU A 87 18.93 -14.31 6.37
C LEU A 87 20.10 -13.90 7.26
N GLY A 88 20.59 -12.67 7.15
CA GLY A 88 21.68 -12.16 8.00
C GLY A 88 21.31 -12.17 9.48
N LEU A 89 20.11 -11.73 9.83
CA LEU A 89 19.59 -11.78 11.21
C LEU A 89 19.48 -13.24 11.70
N LYS A 90 19.01 -14.14 10.85
CA LYS A 90 18.86 -15.56 11.19
C LYS A 90 20.20 -16.24 11.43
N ILE A 91 21.20 -15.97 10.57
CA ILE A 91 22.57 -16.48 10.72
C ILE A 91 23.24 -15.89 11.96
N GLY A 92 23.01 -14.60 12.25
CA GLY A 92 23.48 -13.90 13.44
C GLY A 92 22.83 -14.37 14.76
N GLY A 93 21.90 -15.33 14.72
CA GLY A 93 21.21 -15.84 15.90
C GLY A 93 20.12 -14.92 16.45
N TYR A 94 19.73 -13.89 15.70
CA TYR A 94 18.59 -13.05 16.09
C TYR A 94 17.29 -13.86 15.98
N GLU A 95 16.56 -13.97 17.09
CA GLU A 95 15.38 -14.81 17.19
C GLU A 95 14.24 -14.25 16.32
N GLY A 96 13.85 -15.01 15.32
CA GLY A 96 12.69 -14.74 14.47
C GLY A 96 11.45 -15.52 14.96
N ARG A 97 10.35 -15.42 14.20
CA ARG A 97 9.10 -16.17 14.44
C ARG A 97 9.30 -17.66 14.35
N SER A 98 10.05 -18.12 13.36
CA SER A 98 10.16 -19.53 12.96
C SER A 98 11.58 -20.06 13.16
N GLU A 99 11.73 -21.33 13.46
CA GLU A 99 13.00 -22.04 13.32
C GLU A 99 13.36 -22.19 11.82
N TRP A 100 14.62 -22.60 11.54
CA TRP A 100 15.12 -22.67 10.17
C TRP A 100 14.24 -23.49 9.22
N GLY A 101 13.83 -24.69 9.62
CA GLY A 101 13.04 -25.57 8.77
C GLY A 101 11.69 -24.97 8.38
N ARG A 102 10.99 -24.41 9.36
CA ARG A 102 9.70 -23.77 9.14
C ARG A 102 9.81 -22.50 8.28
N MET A 103 10.81 -21.66 8.54
CA MET A 103 11.06 -20.44 7.76
C MET A 103 11.27 -20.78 6.28
N LEU A 104 12.19 -21.72 5.99
CA LEU A 104 12.50 -22.12 4.61
C LEU A 104 11.29 -22.70 3.87
N VAL A 105 10.45 -23.48 4.54
CA VAL A 105 9.21 -24.02 3.93
C VAL A 105 8.20 -22.92 3.67
N SER A 106 8.01 -21.97 4.61
CA SER A 106 7.12 -20.83 4.42
C SER A 106 7.55 -19.95 3.23
N ASP A 107 8.85 -19.69 3.15
CA ASP A 107 9.43 -18.86 2.09
C ASP A 107 9.37 -19.56 0.74
N ALA A 108 9.63 -20.88 0.70
CA ALA A 108 9.52 -21.68 -0.53
C ALA A 108 8.09 -21.70 -1.09
N PHE A 109 7.08 -21.93 -0.22
CA PHE A 109 5.68 -21.84 -0.65
C PHE A 109 5.32 -20.44 -1.15
N SER A 110 5.74 -19.41 -0.43
CA SER A 110 5.47 -18.02 -0.79
C SER A 110 6.08 -17.68 -2.17
N ALA A 111 7.33 -18.05 -2.39
CA ALA A 111 8.04 -17.80 -3.65
C ALA A 111 7.41 -18.59 -4.82
N ALA A 112 7.03 -19.85 -4.60
CA ALA A 112 6.39 -20.68 -5.62
C ALA A 112 5.01 -20.13 -6.03
N ILE A 113 4.20 -19.69 -5.07
CA ILE A 113 2.88 -19.09 -5.31
C ILE A 113 3.06 -17.78 -6.10
N MET A 114 3.98 -16.91 -5.66
CA MET A 114 4.25 -15.64 -6.35
C MET A 114 4.74 -15.88 -7.77
N ALA A 115 5.73 -16.75 -7.97
CA ALA A 115 6.29 -17.03 -9.29
C ALA A 115 5.24 -17.63 -10.24
N GLY A 116 4.42 -18.57 -9.76
CA GLY A 116 3.33 -19.16 -10.54
C GLY A 116 2.29 -18.11 -10.95
N THR A 117 1.86 -17.27 -10.01
CA THR A 117 0.87 -16.21 -10.26
C THR A 117 1.40 -15.15 -11.23
N VAL A 118 2.60 -14.62 -10.98
CA VAL A 118 3.21 -13.57 -11.83
C VAL A 118 3.43 -14.08 -13.25
N ASN A 119 4.02 -15.27 -13.42
CA ASN A 119 4.25 -15.81 -14.75
C ASN A 119 2.95 -16.18 -15.46
N GLY A 120 2.01 -16.82 -14.77
CA GLY A 120 0.69 -17.11 -15.33
C GLY A 120 0.00 -15.86 -15.88
N LEU A 121 -0.01 -14.76 -15.14
CA LEU A 121 -0.60 -13.48 -15.57
C LEU A 121 0.20 -12.82 -16.71
N LYS A 122 1.53 -12.89 -16.69
CA LYS A 122 2.37 -12.35 -17.79
C LYS A 122 2.06 -13.00 -19.13
N TYR A 123 1.89 -14.32 -19.14
CA TYR A 123 1.59 -15.06 -20.36
C TYR A 123 0.15 -14.88 -20.83
N SER A 124 -0.80 -14.72 -19.93
CA SER A 124 -2.22 -14.57 -20.30
C SER A 124 -2.61 -13.15 -20.71
N ILE A 125 -2.01 -12.11 -20.08
CA ILE A 125 -2.42 -10.72 -20.33
C ILE A 125 -1.56 -10.07 -21.42
N ALA A 126 -0.28 -10.43 -21.55
CA ALA A 126 0.65 -9.97 -22.60
C ALA A 126 0.64 -8.44 -22.82
N ARG A 127 0.59 -7.65 -21.74
CA ARG A 127 0.52 -6.18 -21.79
C ARG A 127 1.83 -5.56 -22.26
N MET A 128 1.77 -4.57 -23.17
CA MET A 128 2.93 -3.80 -23.62
C MET A 128 3.48 -2.91 -22.50
N ARG A 129 4.80 -2.82 -22.40
CA ARG A 129 5.48 -1.89 -21.46
C ARG A 129 5.34 -0.44 -21.92
N PRO A 130 5.46 0.55 -20.99
CA PRO A 130 5.43 1.96 -21.35
C PRO A 130 6.52 2.36 -22.37
N ASP A 131 7.71 1.72 -22.29
CA ASP A 131 8.84 1.94 -23.22
C ASP A 131 8.68 1.23 -24.57
N GLY A 132 7.59 0.48 -24.80
CA GLY A 132 7.33 -0.28 -26.02
C GLY A 132 8.22 -1.50 -26.22
N SER A 133 9.12 -1.85 -25.29
CA SER A 133 10.17 -2.86 -25.49
C SER A 133 9.65 -4.30 -25.55
N ARG A 134 8.67 -4.66 -24.73
CA ARG A 134 8.18 -6.06 -24.59
C ARG A 134 6.71 -6.12 -24.13
N ARG A 135 6.04 -7.23 -24.50
CA ARG A 135 4.65 -7.51 -24.08
C ARG A 135 4.58 -8.37 -22.81
N ASN A 136 5.28 -7.95 -21.74
CA ASN A 136 5.28 -8.65 -20.45
C ASN A 136 5.25 -7.67 -19.27
N SER A 137 4.51 -6.56 -19.45
CA SER A 137 4.46 -5.51 -18.42
C SER A 137 3.71 -5.96 -17.18
N PHE A 138 2.53 -6.57 -17.34
CA PHE A 138 1.65 -6.92 -16.22
C PHE A 138 1.83 -8.36 -15.74
N PRO A 139 1.92 -8.60 -14.44
CA PRO A 139 2.23 -7.65 -13.37
C PRO A 139 3.75 -7.41 -13.26
N SER A 140 4.16 -6.40 -12.47
CA SER A 140 5.58 -6.11 -12.22
C SER A 140 6.23 -7.19 -11.37
N GLY A 141 7.17 -7.96 -11.97
CA GLY A 141 7.89 -9.02 -11.26
C GLY A 141 8.84 -8.50 -10.19
N HIS A 142 9.60 -7.42 -10.46
CA HIS A 142 10.49 -6.79 -9.48
C HIS A 142 9.72 -6.30 -8.26
N THR A 143 8.57 -5.64 -8.48
CA THR A 143 7.73 -5.20 -7.37
C THR A 143 7.17 -6.38 -6.59
N ALA A 144 6.71 -7.44 -7.28
CA ALA A 144 6.22 -8.64 -6.61
C ALA A 144 7.30 -9.28 -5.73
N THR A 145 8.54 -9.40 -6.24
CA THR A 145 9.68 -9.94 -5.46
C THR A 145 10.04 -9.03 -4.28
N ALA A 146 10.09 -7.72 -4.47
CA ALA A 146 10.40 -6.77 -3.42
C ALA A 146 9.38 -6.82 -2.27
N PHE A 147 8.09 -6.83 -2.58
CA PHE A 147 7.04 -6.94 -1.56
C PHE A 147 6.94 -8.33 -0.95
N LEU A 148 7.28 -9.40 -1.70
CA LEU A 148 7.43 -10.74 -1.17
C LEU A 148 8.50 -10.76 -0.08
N THR A 149 9.73 -10.32 -0.40
CA THR A 149 10.86 -10.36 0.54
C THR A 149 10.67 -9.44 1.74
N ALA A 150 10.08 -8.27 1.55
CA ALA A 150 9.70 -7.37 2.64
C ALA A 150 8.65 -8.00 3.57
N THR A 151 7.66 -8.70 3.02
CA THR A 151 6.62 -9.34 3.81
C THR A 151 7.16 -10.58 4.56
N MET A 152 8.09 -11.33 3.98
CA MET A 152 8.81 -12.41 4.67
C MET A 152 9.58 -11.85 5.87
N LEU A 153 10.38 -10.79 5.67
CA LEU A 153 11.10 -10.12 6.76
C LEU A 153 10.15 -9.65 7.85
N HIS A 154 9.03 -9.03 7.48
CA HIS A 154 7.98 -8.60 8.41
C HIS A 154 7.40 -9.78 9.20
N LYS A 155 7.06 -10.90 8.54
CA LYS A 155 6.49 -12.09 9.20
C LYS A 155 7.45 -12.72 10.21
N GLU A 156 8.74 -12.74 9.90
CA GLU A 156 9.74 -13.36 10.77
C GLU A 156 10.18 -12.45 11.92
N TYR A 157 10.29 -11.14 11.69
CA TYR A 157 10.93 -10.23 12.67
C TYR A 157 10.10 -9.00 13.04
N GLY A 158 9.07 -8.65 12.27
CA GLY A 158 8.28 -7.43 12.49
C GLY A 158 7.55 -7.38 13.84
N TRP A 159 7.25 -8.53 14.44
CA TRP A 159 6.65 -8.63 15.77
C TRP A 159 7.61 -8.20 16.89
N LYS A 160 8.93 -8.32 16.66
CA LYS A 160 9.99 -7.99 17.63
C LYS A 160 10.57 -6.61 17.37
N ASP A 161 10.75 -6.25 16.09
CA ASP A 161 11.31 -4.98 15.69
C ASP A 161 10.53 -4.38 14.48
N PRO A 162 9.64 -3.43 14.74
CA PRO A 162 8.86 -2.76 13.67
C PRO A 162 9.72 -2.04 12.64
N TRP A 163 10.94 -1.58 13.00
CA TRP A 163 11.82 -0.87 12.08
C TRP A 163 12.31 -1.76 10.93
N LEU A 164 12.45 -3.07 11.16
CA LEU A 164 12.77 -4.04 10.12
C LEU A 164 11.64 -4.11 9.07
N SER A 165 10.39 -4.05 9.52
CA SER A 165 9.23 -4.01 8.62
C SER A 165 9.19 -2.71 7.83
N ILE A 166 9.38 -1.56 8.49
CA ILE A 166 9.39 -0.24 7.86
C ILE A 166 10.50 -0.20 6.80
N GLY A 167 11.72 -0.61 7.15
CA GLY A 167 12.85 -0.66 6.23
C GLY A 167 12.61 -1.57 5.03
N GLY A 168 12.07 -2.77 5.26
CA GLY A 168 11.74 -3.74 4.23
C GLY A 168 10.70 -3.21 3.24
N TYR A 169 9.58 -2.70 3.75
CA TYR A 169 8.53 -2.14 2.89
C TYR A 169 8.94 -0.85 2.20
N THR A 170 9.81 -0.03 2.82
CA THR A 170 10.38 1.15 2.17
C THR A 170 11.24 0.73 0.97
N ALA A 171 12.11 -0.26 1.12
CA ALA A 171 12.90 -0.80 0.02
C ALA A 171 12.01 -1.36 -1.11
N ALA A 172 10.92 -2.05 -0.75
CA ALA A 172 9.95 -2.56 -1.71
C ALA A 172 9.21 -1.44 -2.46
N ALA A 173 8.80 -0.39 -1.76
CA ALA A 173 8.14 0.77 -2.37
C ALA A 173 9.09 1.54 -3.31
N VAL A 174 10.34 1.74 -2.90
CA VAL A 174 11.39 2.37 -3.73
C VAL A 174 11.63 1.52 -4.98
N THR A 175 11.67 0.18 -4.87
CA THR A 175 11.77 -0.73 -6.01
C THR A 175 10.58 -0.54 -6.96
N GLY A 176 9.35 -0.54 -6.45
CA GLY A 176 8.15 -0.32 -7.27
C GLY A 176 8.15 1.03 -7.99
N LEU A 177 8.50 2.10 -7.28
CA LEU A 177 8.62 3.44 -7.84
C LEU A 177 9.70 3.50 -8.93
N SER A 178 10.85 2.86 -8.69
CA SER A 178 11.93 2.76 -9.69
C SER A 178 11.45 2.13 -11.00
N ARG A 179 10.57 1.12 -10.95
CA ARG A 179 10.04 0.50 -12.18
C ARG A 179 9.18 1.45 -13.01
N ILE A 180 8.45 2.37 -12.35
CA ILE A 180 7.70 3.42 -13.03
C ILE A 180 8.67 4.46 -13.60
N LEU A 181 9.64 4.92 -12.80
CA LEU A 181 10.62 5.93 -13.21
C LEU A 181 11.54 5.43 -14.34
N ASN A 182 11.88 4.14 -14.37
CA ASN A 182 12.60 3.49 -15.44
C ASN A 182 11.76 3.22 -16.70
N ASN A 183 10.50 3.64 -16.75
CA ASN A 183 9.56 3.43 -17.87
C ASN A 183 9.35 1.94 -18.23
N ARG A 184 9.56 1.03 -17.26
CA ARG A 184 9.48 -0.43 -17.49
C ARG A 184 8.11 -1.00 -17.20
N HIS A 185 7.35 -0.35 -16.30
CA HIS A 185 6.04 -0.82 -15.84
C HIS A 185 5.08 0.36 -15.64
N TRP A 186 3.81 0.10 -15.91
CA TRP A 186 2.72 1.00 -15.59
C TRP A 186 2.46 1.01 -14.07
N LEU A 187 1.82 2.05 -13.57
CA LEU A 187 1.45 2.12 -12.15
C LEU A 187 0.62 0.92 -11.71
N THR A 188 -0.38 0.53 -12.50
CA THR A 188 -1.25 -0.62 -12.19
C THR A 188 -0.49 -1.94 -12.17
N ASP A 189 0.58 -2.12 -12.99
CA ASP A 189 1.44 -3.30 -12.94
C ASP A 189 2.20 -3.40 -11.61
N VAL A 190 2.65 -2.25 -11.09
CA VAL A 190 3.37 -2.14 -9.81
C VAL A 190 2.46 -2.47 -8.65
N ILE A 191 1.23 -1.94 -8.63
CA ILE A 191 0.26 -2.22 -7.58
C ILE A 191 -0.14 -3.69 -7.55
N ALA A 192 -0.44 -4.26 -8.72
CA ALA A 192 -0.74 -5.67 -8.85
C ALA A 192 0.43 -6.53 -8.36
N GLY A 193 1.67 -6.17 -8.74
CA GLY A 193 2.88 -6.83 -8.26
C GLY A 193 3.00 -6.81 -6.73
N ALA A 194 2.81 -5.65 -6.11
CA ALA A 194 2.83 -5.50 -4.65
C ALA A 194 1.79 -6.39 -3.96
N GLY A 195 0.55 -6.36 -4.44
CA GLY A 195 -0.54 -7.19 -3.92
C GLY A 195 -0.26 -8.70 -4.03
N ILE A 196 0.29 -9.14 -5.17
CA ILE A 196 0.67 -10.54 -5.39
C ILE A 196 1.81 -10.93 -4.44
N GLY A 197 2.84 -10.10 -4.29
CA GLY A 197 3.95 -10.35 -3.38
C GLY A 197 3.49 -10.57 -1.93
N ILE A 198 2.71 -9.61 -1.40
CA ILE A 198 2.15 -9.68 -0.04
C ILE A 198 1.24 -10.89 0.11
N GLY A 199 0.28 -11.07 -0.80
CA GLY A 199 -0.70 -12.16 -0.73
C GLY A 199 -0.07 -13.55 -0.78
N SER A 200 0.99 -13.71 -1.57
CA SER A 200 1.74 -14.97 -1.68
C SER A 200 2.40 -15.36 -0.36
N VAL A 201 2.97 -14.39 0.39
CA VAL A 201 3.56 -14.69 1.71
C VAL A 201 2.48 -15.06 2.71
N HIS A 202 1.38 -14.31 2.77
CA HIS A 202 0.29 -14.66 3.67
C HIS A 202 -0.25 -16.07 3.42
N LEU A 203 -0.39 -16.47 2.15
CA LEU A 203 -0.84 -17.80 1.79
C LEU A 203 0.22 -18.88 2.08
N GLY A 204 1.49 -18.61 1.75
CA GLY A 204 2.59 -19.54 2.02
C GLY A 204 2.76 -19.84 3.51
N TYR A 205 2.75 -18.80 4.34
CA TYR A 205 2.80 -18.93 5.80
C TYR A 205 1.56 -19.63 6.35
N TYR A 206 0.37 -19.35 5.83
CA TYR A 206 -0.86 -20.04 6.20
C TYR A 206 -0.78 -21.54 5.89
N LEU A 207 -0.30 -21.92 4.71
CA LEU A 207 -0.12 -23.34 4.36
C LEU A 207 0.89 -24.02 5.27
N THR A 208 2.00 -23.35 5.56
CA THR A 208 3.01 -23.87 6.50
C THR A 208 2.44 -24.02 7.91
N ASP A 209 1.66 -23.05 8.39
CA ASP A 209 0.99 -23.12 9.69
C ASP A 209 0.02 -24.31 9.77
N ARG A 210 -0.61 -24.69 8.66
CA ARG A 210 -1.46 -25.89 8.58
C ARG A 210 -0.67 -27.19 8.65
N ILE A 211 0.53 -27.22 8.08
CA ILE A 211 1.41 -28.42 8.06
C ILE A 211 2.09 -28.62 9.40
N PHE A 212 2.66 -27.58 9.97
CA PHE A 212 3.48 -27.65 11.18
C PHE A 212 2.68 -27.47 12.48
N GLY A 213 1.51 -26.84 12.42
CA GLY A 213 0.81 -26.38 13.64
C GLY A 213 1.69 -25.40 14.40
N ASP A 214 1.92 -25.64 15.70
CA ASP A 214 2.80 -24.82 16.53
C ASP A 214 4.26 -25.33 16.58
N ARG A 215 4.58 -26.41 15.86
CA ARG A 215 5.93 -26.95 15.83
C ARG A 215 6.89 -26.00 15.11
N GLN A 216 8.12 -25.93 15.62
CA GLN A 216 9.19 -25.07 15.07
C GLN A 216 8.84 -23.57 15.04
N LEU A 217 7.95 -23.14 15.90
CA LEU A 217 7.87 -21.71 16.29
C LEU A 217 8.94 -21.45 17.36
N SER A 218 9.56 -20.27 17.28
CA SER A 218 10.53 -19.85 18.29
C SER A 218 9.88 -19.72 19.67
N SER A 219 10.61 -20.07 20.72
CA SER A 219 10.08 -20.04 22.10
C SER A 219 9.68 -18.66 22.59
N GLY A 220 10.30 -17.61 22.07
CA GLY A 220 9.97 -16.21 22.35
C GLY A 220 8.84 -15.65 21.49
N TYR A 221 8.39 -16.39 20.47
CA TYR A 221 7.30 -15.95 19.64
C TYR A 221 5.95 -16.23 20.30
N TYR A 222 5.39 -15.20 20.90
CA TYR A 222 3.99 -15.24 21.29
C TYR A 222 3.16 -14.87 20.07
N ARG A 223 2.25 -15.74 19.66
CA ARG A 223 1.27 -15.46 18.63
C ARG A 223 0.43 -14.28 19.11
N SER A 224 0.96 -13.09 18.89
CA SER A 224 0.21 -11.87 19.14
C SER A 224 -0.98 -11.88 18.17
N GLU A 225 -2.18 -11.98 18.70
CA GLU A 225 -3.40 -11.65 17.95
C GLU A 225 -3.50 -10.14 17.71
N SER A 226 -2.38 -9.42 17.76
CA SER A 226 -2.37 -7.97 17.55
C SER A 226 -2.56 -7.62 16.09
N PHE A 227 -3.75 -7.87 15.61
CA PHE A 227 -4.32 -7.02 14.57
C PHE A 227 -4.30 -5.57 15.08
N TYR A 228 -4.25 -4.65 14.14
CA TYR A 228 -4.46 -3.23 14.36
C TYR A 228 -5.40 -2.97 15.55
N ASP A 229 -4.89 -2.27 16.54
CA ASP A 229 -5.65 -1.87 17.73
C ASP A 229 -6.11 -0.41 17.55
N PRO A 230 -7.38 -0.16 17.24
CA PRO A 230 -7.89 1.19 17.01
C PRO A 230 -7.85 2.08 18.24
N THR A 231 -7.59 1.53 19.43
CA THR A 231 -7.46 2.29 20.67
C THR A 231 -6.06 2.86 20.90
N LYS A 232 -5.09 2.44 20.09
CA LYS A 232 -3.72 2.94 20.12
C LYS A 232 -3.48 4.06 19.13
N LYS A 233 -2.39 4.79 19.33
CA LYS A 233 -1.91 5.80 18.39
C LYS A 233 -1.08 5.10 17.31
N HIS A 234 -1.41 5.36 16.04
CA HIS A 234 -0.67 4.83 14.91
C HIS A 234 -0.16 5.98 14.03
N TYR A 235 1.15 6.08 13.90
CA TYR A 235 1.78 6.90 12.87
C TYR A 235 1.60 6.22 11.53
N THR A 236 1.43 6.99 10.46
CA THR A 236 1.28 6.43 9.12
C THR A 236 2.17 7.16 8.12
N ALA A 237 2.73 6.41 7.18
CA ALA A 237 3.35 6.94 5.97
C ALA A 237 2.72 6.23 4.77
N GLU A 238 2.28 6.99 3.78
CA GLU A 238 1.52 6.47 2.63
C GLU A 238 2.10 6.99 1.33
N LEU A 239 2.15 6.12 0.32
CA LEU A 239 2.22 6.50 -1.07
C LEU A 239 0.81 6.61 -1.61
N VAL A 240 0.48 7.73 -2.25
CA VAL A 240 -0.86 8.01 -2.76
C VAL A 240 -0.81 8.26 -4.26
N PHE A 241 -1.78 7.68 -4.96
CA PHE A 241 -1.95 7.81 -6.41
C PHE A 241 -3.42 8.06 -6.71
N GLY A 242 -3.70 8.97 -7.64
CA GLY A 242 -5.07 9.32 -7.94
C GLY A 242 -5.25 9.92 -9.32
N GLN A 243 -6.51 10.00 -9.71
CA GLN A 243 -6.98 10.73 -10.88
C GLN A 243 -7.63 12.02 -10.41
N ARG A 244 -7.23 13.14 -11.01
CA ARG A 244 -7.75 14.46 -10.77
C ARG A 244 -8.74 14.85 -11.87
N PHE A 245 -9.97 15.17 -11.51
CA PHE A 245 -11.01 15.67 -12.40
C PHE A 245 -11.25 17.14 -12.11
N ILE A 246 -11.32 17.95 -13.14
CA ILE A 246 -11.60 19.39 -13.00
C ILE A 246 -13.11 19.60 -12.88
N LEU A 247 -13.53 20.38 -11.90
CA LEU A 247 -14.92 20.74 -11.67
C LEU A 247 -15.18 22.19 -12.12
N GLY A 248 -16.32 22.43 -12.77
CA GLY A 248 -16.72 23.80 -13.17
C GLY A 248 -15.94 24.31 -14.38
N ALA A 249 -15.78 23.49 -15.39
CA ALA A 249 -15.09 23.78 -16.64
C ALA A 249 -15.55 25.11 -17.29
N ASP A 250 -16.81 25.49 -17.14
CA ASP A 250 -17.41 26.66 -17.78
C ASP A 250 -16.80 28.02 -17.31
N ALA A 251 -16.25 28.03 -16.09
CA ALA A 251 -15.66 29.24 -15.53
C ALA A 251 -14.26 29.59 -16.12
N TYR A 252 -13.57 28.58 -16.70
CA TYR A 252 -12.25 28.72 -17.31
C TYR A 252 -12.29 28.97 -18.82
N THR A 253 -13.43 28.78 -19.47
CA THR A 253 -13.58 28.93 -20.93
C THR A 253 -13.29 30.34 -21.44
N ALA A 254 -13.27 31.36 -20.58
CA ALA A 254 -12.90 32.71 -20.94
C ALA A 254 -11.41 32.89 -21.33
N SER A 255 -10.54 31.98 -20.95
CA SER A 255 -9.09 31.97 -21.27
C SER A 255 -8.70 31.01 -22.40
N GLY A 256 -9.65 30.23 -22.94
CA GLY A 256 -9.46 29.43 -24.16
C GLY A 256 -8.91 28.03 -23.96
N GLU A 257 -8.33 27.67 -22.83
CA GLU A 257 -7.79 26.32 -22.60
C GLU A 257 -8.05 25.82 -21.18
N LEU A 258 -8.69 24.66 -21.08
CA LEU A 258 -9.02 23.99 -19.83
C LEU A 258 -8.19 22.73 -19.63
N PRO A 259 -7.63 22.53 -18.44
CA PRO A 259 -7.21 21.20 -18.07
C PRO A 259 -8.45 20.30 -17.97
N MET A 260 -8.44 19.18 -18.70
CA MET A 260 -9.56 18.25 -18.68
C MET A 260 -9.48 17.29 -17.49
N ARG A 261 -8.28 16.89 -17.11
CA ARG A 261 -7.99 15.95 -16.04
C ARG A 261 -6.48 15.82 -15.82
N GLY A 262 -6.09 15.07 -14.77
CA GLY A 262 -4.69 14.77 -14.54
C GLY A 262 -4.50 13.59 -13.61
N GLY A 263 -3.34 12.96 -13.68
CA GLY A 263 -2.89 11.97 -12.72
C GLY A 263 -2.17 12.64 -11.55
N MET A 264 -2.29 12.08 -10.34
CA MET A 264 -1.61 12.54 -9.15
C MET A 264 -0.77 11.41 -8.55
N ALA A 265 0.44 11.73 -8.14
CA ALA A 265 1.30 10.90 -7.30
C ALA A 265 1.83 11.73 -6.12
N GLY A 266 1.91 11.12 -4.94
CA GLY A 266 2.37 11.84 -3.76
C GLY A 266 2.69 10.95 -2.58
N VAL A 267 3.16 11.60 -1.51
CA VAL A 267 3.39 11.01 -0.21
C VAL A 267 2.51 11.69 0.82
N SER A 268 1.97 10.92 1.75
CA SER A 268 1.17 11.42 2.87
C SER A 268 1.67 10.81 4.18
N ALA A 269 1.60 11.58 5.26
CA ALA A 269 1.92 11.12 6.58
C ALA A 269 0.87 11.58 7.59
N ASP A 270 0.54 10.70 8.55
CA ASP A 270 -0.37 11.02 9.63
C ASP A 270 0.33 10.89 10.99
N ILE A 271 0.26 11.93 11.81
CA ILE A 271 0.83 12.01 13.16
C ILE A 271 -0.33 12.01 14.16
N PRO A 272 -0.52 10.95 14.95
CA PRO A 272 -1.62 10.83 15.87
C PRO A 272 -1.42 11.72 17.12
N LEU A 273 -2.38 12.57 17.42
CA LEU A 273 -2.47 13.29 18.69
C LEU A 273 -3.21 12.46 19.74
N ALA A 274 -4.22 11.73 19.30
CA ALA A 274 -4.96 10.74 20.09
C ALA A 274 -5.37 9.56 19.20
N PRO A 275 -5.86 8.44 19.76
CA PRO A 275 -6.39 7.35 18.97
C PRO A 275 -7.40 7.85 17.92
N GLY A 276 -7.19 7.49 16.65
CA GLY A 276 -8.07 7.85 15.55
C GLY A 276 -8.12 9.32 15.14
N LYS A 277 -7.29 10.22 15.69
CA LYS A 277 -7.25 11.62 15.26
C LYS A 277 -5.88 12.26 15.42
N GLY A 278 -5.56 13.20 14.56
CA GLY A 278 -4.25 13.86 14.59
C GLY A 278 -4.03 14.83 13.45
N LEU A 279 -2.76 15.07 13.17
CA LEU A 279 -2.30 15.91 12.09
C LEU A 279 -1.98 15.05 10.86
N THR A 280 -2.24 15.59 9.69
CA THR A 280 -1.92 14.96 8.40
C THR A 280 -1.12 15.94 7.54
N GLY A 281 -0.20 15.40 6.74
CA GLY A 281 0.53 16.16 5.74
C GLY A 281 0.56 15.39 4.42
N ARG A 282 0.58 16.12 3.29
CA ARG A 282 0.73 15.55 1.96
C ARG A 282 1.60 16.44 1.08
N ALA A 283 2.53 15.82 0.36
CA ALA A 283 3.22 16.44 -0.78
C ALA A 283 2.88 15.63 -2.02
N SER A 284 2.44 16.31 -3.09
CA SER A 284 2.03 15.63 -4.33
C SER A 284 2.38 16.43 -5.57
N ALA A 285 2.57 15.69 -6.68
CA ALA A 285 2.69 16.23 -8.02
C ALA A 285 1.54 15.67 -8.86
N SER A 286 0.92 16.52 -9.67
CA SER A 286 -0.16 16.13 -10.58
C SER A 286 0.17 16.58 -11.99
N SER A 287 0.00 15.71 -13.00
CA SER A 287 -0.04 16.14 -14.38
C SER A 287 -1.39 16.80 -14.68
N LEU A 288 -1.40 17.91 -15.34
CA LEU A 288 -2.62 18.54 -15.89
C LEU A 288 -2.50 18.55 -17.41
N THR A 289 -3.45 17.91 -18.08
CA THR A 289 -3.48 17.85 -19.56
C THR A 289 -4.48 18.87 -20.06
N TYR A 290 -4.01 19.82 -20.86
CA TYR A 290 -4.81 20.83 -21.53
C TYR A 290 -5.32 20.35 -22.89
N SER A 291 -6.32 21.02 -23.43
CA SER A 291 -6.95 20.66 -24.72
C SER A 291 -5.97 20.73 -25.91
N SER A 292 -4.91 21.51 -25.80
CA SER A 292 -3.84 21.69 -26.79
C SER A 292 -2.78 20.60 -26.78
N SER A 293 -2.97 19.49 -26.05
CA SER A 293 -1.95 18.47 -25.77
C SER A 293 -0.77 18.91 -24.91
N GLU A 294 -0.77 20.14 -24.41
CA GLU A 294 0.21 20.57 -23.41
C GLU A 294 -0.06 19.89 -22.07
N VAL A 295 1.01 19.42 -21.45
CA VAL A 295 0.96 18.81 -20.11
C VAL A 295 1.78 19.67 -19.17
N THR A 296 1.16 20.17 -18.12
CA THR A 296 1.85 20.89 -17.04
C THR A 296 1.86 20.08 -15.75
N THR A 297 2.67 20.47 -14.80
CA THR A 297 2.75 19.81 -13.49
C THR A 297 2.30 20.79 -12.39
N LEU A 298 1.29 20.36 -11.64
CA LEU A 298 0.83 21.03 -10.44
C LEU A 298 1.46 20.35 -9.21
N TYR A 299 2.28 21.09 -8.49
CA TYR A 299 2.83 20.65 -7.21
C TYR A 299 1.96 21.16 -6.08
N SER A 300 1.74 20.35 -5.05
CA SER A 300 1.05 20.81 -3.84
C SER A 300 1.68 20.25 -2.57
N VAL A 301 1.76 21.09 -1.54
CA VAL A 301 2.15 20.71 -0.19
C VAL A 301 1.08 21.18 0.78
N MET A 302 0.48 20.27 1.49
CA MET A 302 -0.68 20.53 2.34
C MET A 302 -0.48 19.91 3.72
N GLY A 303 -1.04 20.58 4.75
CA GLY A 303 -1.10 20.09 6.12
C GLY A 303 -2.48 20.32 6.71
N GLY A 304 -2.87 19.54 7.68
CA GLY A 304 -4.19 19.65 8.28
C GLY A 304 -4.47 18.62 9.36
N GLY A 305 -5.74 18.28 9.52
CA GLY A 305 -6.19 17.30 10.49
C GLY A 305 -6.88 16.10 9.85
N PHE A 306 -6.85 14.99 10.57
CA PHE A 306 -7.63 13.79 10.21
C PHE A 306 -8.43 13.28 11.39
N TYR A 307 -9.48 12.53 11.06
CA TYR A 307 -10.30 11.77 12.00
C TYR A 307 -10.66 10.41 11.39
N ASN A 308 -10.39 9.32 12.12
CA ASN A 308 -10.66 7.94 11.72
C ASN A 308 -11.87 7.40 12.49
N PHE A 309 -12.82 6.82 11.77
CA PHE A 309 -13.95 6.07 12.30
C PHE A 309 -13.71 4.57 12.05
N ASN A 310 -13.53 3.81 13.12
CA ASN A 310 -13.37 2.36 13.04
C ASN A 310 -14.74 1.70 13.05
N PHE A 311 -15.14 1.04 11.99
CA PHE A 311 -16.40 0.32 11.90
C PHE A 311 -16.24 -1.19 11.76
N ALA A 312 -15.00 -1.67 11.53
CA ALA A 312 -14.64 -3.07 11.55
C ALA A 312 -13.20 -3.24 12.03
N LYS A 313 -12.81 -4.44 12.45
CA LYS A 313 -11.45 -4.75 12.95
C LYS A 313 -10.32 -4.43 11.95
N VAL A 314 -10.64 -4.43 10.66
CA VAL A 314 -9.67 -4.24 9.56
C VAL A 314 -10.05 -3.09 8.64
N MET A 315 -11.07 -2.31 8.98
CA MET A 315 -11.56 -1.24 8.12
C MET A 315 -11.84 0.02 8.93
N GLU A 316 -11.32 1.15 8.46
CA GLU A 316 -11.57 2.47 9.03
C GLU A 316 -11.91 3.49 7.93
N LEU A 317 -12.86 4.36 8.20
CA LEU A 317 -13.15 5.54 7.39
C LEU A 317 -12.34 6.71 7.94
N GLN A 318 -11.49 7.30 7.12
CA GLN A 318 -10.71 8.48 7.47
C GLN A 318 -11.31 9.71 6.81
N LEU A 319 -11.56 10.77 7.59
CA LEU A 319 -11.87 12.10 7.09
C LEU A 319 -10.65 13.00 7.24
N LYS A 320 -10.34 13.81 6.23
CA LYS A 320 -9.24 14.77 6.23
C LYS A 320 -9.72 16.15 5.81
N ALA A 321 -9.14 17.18 6.44
CA ALA A 321 -9.24 18.56 6.00
C ALA A 321 -7.84 19.17 6.02
N MET A 322 -7.42 19.80 4.92
CA MET A 322 -6.06 20.27 4.71
C MET A 322 -6.04 21.66 4.09
N ILE A 323 -5.02 22.41 4.43
CA ILE A 323 -4.69 23.69 3.82
C ILE A 323 -3.21 23.66 3.43
N GLY A 324 -2.86 24.33 2.35
CA GLY A 324 -1.49 24.36 1.89
C GLY A 324 -1.25 25.30 0.73
N TYR A 325 -0.26 24.97 -0.03
CA TYR A 325 0.22 25.76 -1.15
C TYR A 325 0.35 24.88 -2.39
N ALA A 326 -0.13 25.43 -3.52
CA ALA A 326 -0.01 24.77 -4.81
C ALA A 326 0.72 25.69 -5.80
N SER A 327 1.49 25.09 -6.70
CA SER A 327 2.27 25.80 -7.71
C SER A 327 2.19 25.08 -9.05
N GLU A 328 1.92 25.83 -10.11
CA GLU A 328 1.91 25.38 -11.49
C GLU A 328 2.69 26.39 -12.34
N ASN A 329 3.78 25.95 -12.99
CA ASN A 329 4.67 26.82 -13.77
C ASN A 329 5.11 28.08 -12.94
N SER A 330 4.75 29.27 -13.38
CA SER A 330 5.03 30.55 -12.70
C SER A 330 3.90 31.02 -11.77
N SER A 331 2.80 30.29 -11.71
CA SER A 331 1.62 30.62 -10.92
C SER A 331 1.59 29.80 -9.63
N SER A 332 1.19 30.44 -8.54
CA SER A 332 1.15 29.73 -7.26
C SER A 332 0.19 30.39 -6.27
N GLY A 333 -0.34 29.62 -5.34
CA GLY A 333 -1.24 30.16 -4.33
C GLY A 333 -1.76 29.15 -3.33
N VAL A 334 -2.74 29.58 -2.54
CA VAL A 334 -3.32 28.77 -1.47
C VAL A 334 -4.14 27.62 -2.05
N CYS A 335 -4.03 26.45 -1.41
CA CYS A 335 -4.78 25.28 -1.74
C CYS A 335 -5.53 24.79 -0.50
N LEU A 336 -6.81 24.44 -0.68
CA LEU A 336 -7.68 23.86 0.35
C LEU A 336 -8.10 22.46 -0.10
N GLY A 337 -8.12 21.51 0.82
CA GLY A 337 -8.52 20.13 0.52
C GLY A 337 -9.38 19.56 1.63
N ALA A 338 -10.39 18.80 1.24
CA ALA A 338 -11.19 17.99 2.16
C ALA A 338 -11.60 16.68 1.49
N GLY A 339 -11.56 15.60 2.24
CA GLY A 339 -11.89 14.31 1.66
C GLY A 339 -12.12 13.18 2.66
N ALA A 340 -12.49 12.05 2.10
CA ALA A 340 -12.72 10.81 2.82
C ALA A 340 -11.90 9.67 2.19
N GLY A 341 -11.41 8.77 3.02
CA GLY A 341 -10.68 7.58 2.59
C GLY A 341 -11.11 6.36 3.38
N LEU A 342 -11.29 5.24 2.68
CA LEU A 342 -11.49 3.93 3.27
C LEU A 342 -10.14 3.24 3.39
N ASN A 343 -9.66 3.05 4.62
CA ASN A 343 -8.47 2.27 4.92
C ASN A 343 -8.85 0.80 5.15
N ILE A 344 -8.17 -0.10 4.48
CA ILE A 344 -8.28 -1.55 4.66
C ILE A 344 -6.93 -2.05 5.18
N ILE A 345 -6.92 -2.56 6.41
CA ILE A 345 -5.72 -3.08 7.07
C ILE A 345 -5.51 -4.52 6.56
N ILE A 346 -4.42 -4.75 5.84
CA ILE A 346 -4.12 -6.03 5.19
C ILE A 346 -3.15 -6.85 6.05
N ALA A 347 -2.24 -6.18 6.73
CA ALA A 347 -1.24 -6.81 7.59
C ALA A 347 -1.04 -5.95 8.85
N ASP A 348 -0.28 -6.47 9.82
CA ASP A 348 -0.09 -5.83 11.13
C ASP A 348 0.46 -4.40 11.05
N ASN A 349 1.13 -4.05 9.94
CA ASN A 349 1.74 -2.74 9.73
C ASN A 349 1.44 -2.14 8.35
N PHE A 350 0.54 -2.74 7.57
CA PHE A 350 0.30 -2.33 6.19
C PHE A 350 -1.17 -2.16 5.90
N LYS A 351 -1.52 -1.04 5.25
CA LYS A 351 -2.89 -0.74 4.83
C LYS A 351 -2.95 -0.31 3.38
N VAL A 352 -4.08 -0.54 2.76
CA VAL A 352 -4.49 0.04 1.48
C VAL A 352 -5.60 1.03 1.74
N LYS A 353 -5.53 2.17 1.09
CA LYS A 353 -6.52 3.25 1.16
C LYS A 353 -7.16 3.46 -0.20
N PHE A 354 -8.48 3.60 -0.22
CA PHE A 354 -9.20 4.20 -1.33
C PHE A 354 -9.72 5.56 -0.87
N PHE A 355 -9.48 6.62 -1.63
CA PHE A 355 -9.85 7.95 -1.19
C PHE A 355 -10.53 8.78 -2.29
N THR A 356 -11.31 9.75 -1.86
CA THR A 356 -11.91 10.79 -2.68
C THR A 356 -11.76 12.11 -1.94
N GLU A 357 -11.18 13.11 -2.61
CA GLU A 357 -10.91 14.42 -2.05
C GLU A 357 -11.34 15.52 -3.01
N LEU A 358 -11.94 16.56 -2.47
CA LEU A 358 -12.15 17.85 -3.16
C LEU A 358 -10.97 18.75 -2.83
N GLU A 359 -10.34 19.31 -3.85
CA GLU A 359 -9.23 20.23 -3.71
C GLU A 359 -9.51 21.49 -4.52
N SER A 360 -9.30 22.66 -3.91
CA SER A 360 -9.48 23.96 -4.52
C SER A 360 -8.19 24.75 -4.40
N ALA A 361 -7.62 25.20 -5.52
CA ALA A 361 -6.37 25.94 -5.56
C ALA A 361 -6.56 27.31 -6.22
N SER A 362 -6.05 28.36 -5.58
CA SER A 362 -5.99 29.73 -6.14
C SER A 362 -4.61 29.96 -6.73
N LEU A 363 -4.43 29.63 -8.01
CA LEU A 363 -3.14 29.73 -8.70
C LEU A 363 -2.86 31.13 -9.26
N ASN A 364 -3.89 31.92 -9.56
CA ASN A 364 -3.76 33.26 -10.07
C ASN A 364 -4.88 34.16 -9.50
N ARG A 365 -4.54 35.36 -9.05
CA ARG A 365 -5.51 36.33 -8.48
C ARG A 365 -6.61 36.75 -9.46
N ASN A 366 -6.36 36.64 -10.75
CA ASN A 366 -7.28 37.06 -11.81
C ASN A 366 -8.12 35.92 -12.39
N LEU A 367 -7.89 34.66 -11.93
CA LEU A 367 -8.62 33.50 -12.38
C LEU A 367 -9.46 32.92 -11.22
N PRO A 368 -10.58 32.25 -11.51
CA PRO A 368 -11.33 31.51 -10.49
C PRO A 368 -10.50 30.40 -9.88
N TRP A 369 -10.91 29.91 -8.72
CA TRP A 369 -10.28 28.80 -8.06
C TRP A 369 -10.36 27.54 -8.92
N LEU A 370 -9.24 26.85 -9.06
CA LEU A 370 -9.18 25.54 -9.71
C LEU A 370 -9.78 24.48 -8.76
N ASN A 371 -11.04 24.15 -8.99
CA ASN A 371 -11.76 23.14 -8.21
C ASN A 371 -11.58 21.77 -8.84
N THR A 372 -11.16 20.80 -8.05
CA THR A 372 -10.85 19.44 -8.53
C THR A 372 -11.40 18.39 -7.60
N LEU A 373 -11.84 17.29 -8.18
CA LEU A 373 -12.14 16.04 -7.48
C LEU A 373 -11.00 15.06 -7.74
N ILE A 374 -10.37 14.56 -6.70
CA ILE A 374 -9.33 13.57 -6.78
C ILE A 374 -9.89 12.26 -6.25
N THR A 375 -9.82 11.20 -7.03
CA THR A 375 -10.14 9.85 -6.58
C THR A 375 -8.92 8.96 -6.78
N GLY A 376 -8.64 8.10 -5.82
CA GLY A 376 -7.44 7.30 -5.93
C GLY A 376 -7.33 6.23 -4.87
N PHE A 377 -6.13 5.68 -4.82
CA PHE A 377 -5.74 4.70 -3.82
C PHE A 377 -4.38 5.07 -3.25
N GLY A 378 -4.11 4.54 -2.07
CA GLY A 378 -2.82 4.66 -1.41
C GLY A 378 -2.41 3.34 -0.80
N THR A 379 -1.12 3.18 -0.59
CA THR A 379 -0.56 2.11 0.19
C THR A 379 0.24 2.71 1.33
N GLY A 380 0.08 2.22 2.53
CA GLY A 380 0.68 2.83 3.70
C GLY A 380 1.15 1.84 4.74
N TRP A 381 2.16 2.27 5.45
CA TRP A 381 2.66 1.63 6.66
C TRP A 381 2.18 2.40 7.87
N PHE A 382 1.87 1.67 8.93
CA PHE A 382 1.56 2.26 10.21
C PHE A 382 2.32 1.53 11.34
N TRP A 383 2.66 2.26 12.42
CA TRP A 383 3.40 1.73 13.57
C TRP A 383 3.02 2.43 14.86
#